data_897104dbe4365dfe0d0c781dab71b074
#
_entry.id   897104dbe4365dfe0d0c781dab71b074
#
_cell.length_a   1.000
_cell.length_b   1.000
_cell.length_c   1.000
_cell.angle_alpha   90.00
_cell.angle_beta   90.00
_cell.angle_gamma   90.00
#
_symmetry.space_group_name_H-M   'P 1'
#
loop_
_entity.id
_entity.type
_entity.pdbx_description
1 polymer ?
#
loop_
_entity_poly.entity_id
_entity_poly.type
_entity_poly.pdbx_seq_one_letter_code
_entity_poly.pdbx_strand_id
1 'polypeptide(L)'
;RQGIRPLDRVVLQLPNTPEFVHWYLALVRIGAIPVLALRAHRHTEVRHFIRASGAVAYVVPDVAHHFDYRPMATQMQGEFAGLRVFVVGEAGAGQTAHAALLQGQPDDEVTREIRAAEAAVDPAEVATMLLSGGTTSLSKLIPRTHEDYVLNARLCGRAGGFDAQTVFLVILPLGHNYNLASPGILGAFYVGGTVVLAPSTDTAEIFRLVQQERVTVIA
;
A
#
# COMPACT_ATOMS: atom_id res chain seq x y z
N ARG A 1 -4.84 -14.65 -9.22
CA ARG A 1 -5.46 -16.01 -8.98
C ARG A 1 -5.78 -16.27 -7.50
N GLN A 2 -5.57 -15.32 -6.61
CA GLN A 2 -5.95 -15.43 -5.18
C GLN A 2 -7.40 -15.05 -4.91
N GLY A 3 -8.23 -14.90 -5.94
CA GLY A 3 -9.66 -14.61 -5.83
C GLY A 3 -9.99 -13.17 -5.39
N ILE A 4 -9.03 -12.24 -5.39
CA ILE A 4 -9.29 -10.80 -5.27
C ILE A 4 -9.79 -10.29 -6.62
N ARG A 5 -10.90 -9.57 -6.61
CA ARG A 5 -11.61 -9.08 -7.79
C ARG A 5 -11.64 -7.55 -7.82
N PRO A 6 -11.97 -6.93 -8.98
CA PRO A 6 -12.26 -5.50 -9.02
C PRO A 6 -13.27 -5.10 -7.94
N LEU A 7 -13.07 -3.93 -7.35
CA LEU A 7 -13.84 -3.34 -6.23
C LEU A 7 -13.77 -4.12 -4.90
N ASP A 8 -13.06 -5.23 -4.79
CA ASP A 8 -12.76 -5.84 -3.51
C ASP A 8 -11.86 -4.91 -2.67
N ARG A 9 -12.19 -4.73 -1.38
CA ARG A 9 -11.35 -3.96 -0.46
C ARG A 9 -10.35 -4.87 0.21
N VAL A 10 -9.10 -4.40 0.30
CA VAL A 10 -7.99 -5.10 0.93
C VAL A 10 -7.34 -4.16 1.95
N VAL A 11 -7.37 -4.51 3.22
CA VAL A 11 -6.64 -3.73 4.24
C VAL A 11 -5.14 -3.98 4.04
N LEU A 12 -4.38 -2.92 3.77
CA LEU A 12 -2.94 -2.95 3.54
C LEU A 12 -2.23 -2.27 4.71
N GLN A 13 -1.55 -3.05 5.55
CA GLN A 13 -0.84 -2.59 6.74
C GLN A 13 0.61 -3.07 6.68
N LEU A 14 1.43 -2.41 5.89
CA LEU A 14 2.84 -2.73 5.72
C LEU A 14 3.73 -1.54 6.11
N PRO A 15 4.98 -1.78 6.52
CA PRO A 15 5.98 -0.74 6.65
C PRO A 15 6.41 -0.20 5.28
N ASN A 16 7.32 0.79 5.28
CA ASN A 16 7.92 1.34 4.06
C ASN A 16 8.88 0.33 3.42
N THR A 17 8.35 -0.63 2.70
CA THR A 17 9.11 -1.67 2.00
C THR A 17 8.68 -1.78 0.55
N PRO A 18 9.49 -2.38 -0.34
CA PRO A 18 9.10 -2.64 -1.72
C PRO A 18 7.78 -3.41 -1.83
N GLU A 19 7.51 -4.32 -0.88
CA GLU A 19 6.27 -5.10 -0.88
C GLU A 19 5.03 -4.24 -0.69
N PHE A 20 5.11 -3.12 0.09
CA PHE A 20 4.01 -2.16 0.15
C PHE A 20 3.68 -1.62 -1.23
N VAL A 21 4.71 -1.19 -1.97
CA VAL A 21 4.57 -0.62 -3.32
C VAL A 21 4.00 -1.68 -4.28
N HIS A 22 4.52 -2.90 -4.24
CA HIS A 22 4.05 -4.00 -5.07
C HIS A 22 2.57 -4.32 -4.81
N TRP A 23 2.17 -4.45 -3.53
CA TRP A 23 0.79 -4.72 -3.16
C TRP A 23 -0.14 -3.57 -3.57
N TYR A 24 0.26 -2.34 -3.28
CA TYR A 24 -0.54 -1.17 -3.64
C TYR A 24 -0.79 -1.09 -5.14
N LEU A 25 0.28 -1.12 -5.95
CA LEU A 25 0.18 -1.03 -7.41
C LEU A 25 -0.54 -2.24 -8.02
N ALA A 26 -0.30 -3.45 -7.51
CA ALA A 26 -0.99 -4.64 -7.99
C ALA A 26 -2.52 -4.57 -7.75
N LEU A 27 -2.94 -4.10 -6.56
CA LEU A 27 -4.37 -3.95 -6.24
C LEU A 27 -5.04 -2.91 -7.13
N VAL A 28 -4.49 -1.69 -7.22
CA VAL A 28 -5.09 -0.64 -8.06
C VAL A 28 -5.09 -1.02 -9.54
N ARG A 29 -4.09 -1.77 -9.99
CA ARG A 29 -3.98 -2.26 -11.38
C ARG A 29 -5.12 -3.18 -11.80
N ILE A 30 -5.64 -3.98 -10.87
CA ILE A 30 -6.79 -4.88 -11.11
C ILE A 30 -8.12 -4.28 -10.67
N GLY A 31 -8.17 -2.99 -10.31
CA GLY A 31 -9.36 -2.31 -9.81
C GLY A 31 -9.78 -2.73 -8.40
N ALA A 32 -8.92 -3.42 -7.63
CA ALA A 32 -9.17 -3.68 -6.21
C ALA A 32 -8.74 -2.47 -5.37
N ILE A 33 -9.37 -2.28 -4.21
CA ILE A 33 -9.27 -1.06 -3.42
C ILE A 33 -8.43 -1.29 -2.16
N PRO A 34 -7.16 -0.86 -2.10
CA PRO A 34 -6.40 -0.85 -0.86
C PRO A 34 -6.99 0.13 0.16
N VAL A 35 -7.22 -0.35 1.38
CA VAL A 35 -7.55 0.43 2.57
C VAL A 35 -6.28 0.60 3.38
N LEU A 36 -5.76 1.83 3.47
CA LEU A 36 -4.40 2.10 3.91
C LEU A 36 -4.31 2.20 5.43
N ALA A 37 -4.00 1.09 6.09
CA ALA A 37 -3.77 1.06 7.53
C ALA A 37 -2.31 1.42 7.86
N LEU A 38 -2.12 2.28 8.87
CA LEU A 38 -0.80 2.61 9.37
C LEU A 38 -0.27 1.47 10.25
N ARG A 39 1.05 1.31 10.25
CA ARG A 39 1.75 0.33 11.08
C ARG A 39 1.38 0.41 12.58
N ALA A 40 1.08 1.61 13.07
CA ALA A 40 0.72 1.84 14.48
C ALA A 40 -0.67 1.33 14.87
N HIS A 41 -1.57 1.11 13.91
CA HIS A 41 -2.90 0.60 14.19
C HIS A 41 -2.85 -0.82 14.78
N ARG A 42 -3.79 -1.10 15.70
CA ARG A 42 -3.88 -2.38 16.41
C ARG A 42 -5.29 -2.97 16.23
N HIS A 43 -5.61 -3.91 17.06
CA HIS A 43 -6.84 -4.72 16.98
C HIS A 43 -8.12 -3.89 16.79
N THR A 44 -8.29 -2.80 17.53
CA THR A 44 -9.51 -1.98 17.50
C THR A 44 -9.67 -1.29 16.15
N GLU A 45 -8.62 -0.62 15.69
CA GLU A 45 -8.65 0.13 14.43
C GLU A 45 -8.74 -0.83 13.24
N VAL A 46 -7.93 -1.88 13.21
CA VAL A 46 -7.93 -2.86 12.11
C VAL A 46 -9.27 -3.56 11.99
N ARG A 47 -9.87 -3.98 13.12
CA ARG A 47 -11.23 -4.53 13.16
C ARG A 47 -12.25 -3.57 12.56
N HIS A 48 -12.14 -2.29 12.92
CA HIS A 48 -12.99 -1.25 12.37
C HIS A 48 -12.82 -1.13 10.86
N PHE A 49 -11.57 -1.07 10.35
CA PHE A 49 -11.31 -0.93 8.92
C PHE A 49 -11.85 -2.10 8.11
N ILE A 50 -11.64 -3.34 8.58
CA ILE A 50 -12.16 -4.54 7.94
C ILE A 50 -13.70 -4.49 7.88
N ARG A 51 -14.35 -4.17 9.02
CA ARG A 51 -15.82 -4.11 9.11
C ARG A 51 -16.39 -2.98 8.27
N ALA A 52 -15.87 -1.77 8.37
CA ALA A 52 -16.40 -0.59 7.70
C ALA A 52 -16.20 -0.64 6.18
N SER A 53 -15.09 -1.23 5.71
CA SER A 53 -14.84 -1.39 4.28
C SER A 53 -15.48 -2.67 3.70
N GLY A 54 -15.82 -3.65 4.54
CA GLY A 54 -16.17 -5.00 4.08
C GLY A 54 -14.99 -5.67 3.37
N ALA A 55 -13.77 -5.49 3.88
CA ALA A 55 -12.56 -6.03 3.25
C ALA A 55 -12.58 -7.55 3.18
N VAL A 56 -12.15 -8.09 2.03
CA VAL A 56 -12.05 -9.53 1.77
C VAL A 56 -10.67 -10.09 2.07
N ALA A 57 -9.68 -9.19 2.26
CA ALA A 57 -8.32 -9.59 2.58
C ALA A 57 -7.62 -8.56 3.47
N TYR A 58 -6.60 -9.03 4.18
CA TYR A 58 -5.73 -8.25 5.05
C TYR A 58 -4.27 -8.62 4.79
N VAL A 59 -3.44 -7.63 4.50
CA VAL A 59 -2.01 -7.79 4.20
C VAL A 59 -1.20 -7.17 5.32
N VAL A 60 -0.30 -7.95 5.90
CA VAL A 60 0.54 -7.55 7.05
C VAL A 60 1.98 -8.02 6.88
N PRO A 61 2.95 -7.44 7.59
CA PRO A 61 4.25 -8.09 7.78
C PRO A 61 4.11 -9.23 8.81
N ASP A 62 5.09 -10.11 8.88
CA ASP A 62 5.23 -11.03 10.02
C ASP A 62 5.60 -10.24 11.29
N VAL A 63 6.79 -9.68 11.33
CA VAL A 63 7.30 -8.84 12.42
C VAL A 63 7.81 -7.52 11.87
N ALA A 64 7.37 -6.41 12.45
CA ALA A 64 7.93 -5.10 12.16
C ALA A 64 7.99 -4.24 13.43
N HIS A 65 9.14 -3.56 13.65
CA HIS A 65 9.36 -2.70 14.81
C HIS A 65 8.97 -3.36 16.15
N HIS A 66 9.46 -4.58 16.38
CA HIS A 66 9.25 -5.38 17.60
C HIS A 66 7.79 -5.83 17.84
N PHE A 67 6.92 -5.75 16.83
CA PHE A 67 5.55 -6.25 16.93
C PHE A 67 5.31 -7.39 15.93
N ASP A 68 4.83 -8.53 16.42
CA ASP A 68 4.37 -9.64 15.58
C ASP A 68 2.91 -9.42 15.20
N TYR A 69 2.65 -9.26 13.89
CA TYR A 69 1.32 -8.99 13.35
C TYR A 69 0.49 -10.26 13.13
N ARG A 70 1.13 -11.43 13.08
CA ARG A 70 0.47 -12.71 12.77
C ARG A 70 -0.63 -13.09 13.76
N PRO A 71 -0.44 -12.96 15.10
CA PRO A 71 -1.52 -13.24 16.06
C PRO A 71 -2.74 -12.33 15.86
N MET A 72 -2.51 -11.02 15.60
CA MET A 72 -3.58 -10.08 15.33
C MET A 72 -4.32 -10.45 14.03
N ALA A 73 -3.61 -10.83 13.00
CA ALA A 73 -4.19 -11.25 11.72
C ALA A 73 -5.01 -12.56 11.89
N THR A 74 -4.52 -13.51 12.67
CA THR A 74 -5.27 -14.75 13.03
C THR A 74 -6.56 -14.41 13.76
N GLN A 75 -6.52 -13.47 14.71
CA GLN A 75 -7.73 -13.01 15.39
C GLN A 75 -8.74 -12.41 14.42
N MET A 76 -8.29 -11.55 13.48
CA MET A 76 -9.17 -10.97 12.46
C MET A 76 -9.79 -12.06 11.56
N GLN A 77 -9.03 -13.11 11.18
CA GLN A 77 -9.59 -14.24 10.43
C GLN A 77 -10.68 -14.97 11.22
N GLY A 78 -10.51 -15.13 12.52
CA GLY A 78 -11.53 -15.75 13.40
C GLY A 78 -12.80 -14.90 13.54
N GLU A 79 -12.68 -13.57 13.50
CA GLU A 79 -13.81 -12.64 13.63
C GLU A 79 -14.54 -12.38 12.31
N PHE A 80 -13.85 -12.45 11.18
CA PHE A 80 -14.39 -12.14 9.85
C PHE A 80 -14.32 -13.37 8.95
N ALA A 81 -15.42 -14.09 8.83
CA ALA A 81 -15.50 -15.29 8.02
C ALA A 81 -15.12 -15.01 6.56
N GLY A 82 -14.23 -15.83 6.02
CA GLY A 82 -13.74 -15.68 4.64
C GLY A 82 -12.64 -14.61 4.45
N LEU A 83 -12.19 -13.92 5.50
CA LEU A 83 -11.07 -12.98 5.42
C LEU A 83 -9.78 -13.74 5.09
N ARG A 84 -9.16 -13.39 3.98
CA ARG A 84 -7.85 -13.92 3.58
C ARG A 84 -6.74 -13.07 4.19
N VAL A 85 -5.71 -13.72 4.75
CA VAL A 85 -4.54 -13.02 5.27
C VAL A 85 -3.32 -13.36 4.44
N PHE A 86 -2.62 -12.31 4.02
CA PHE A 86 -1.33 -12.41 3.33
C PHE A 86 -0.26 -11.80 4.22
N VAL A 87 0.87 -12.50 4.36
CA VAL A 87 1.97 -12.10 5.23
C VAL A 87 3.23 -11.86 4.41
N VAL A 88 3.80 -10.68 4.54
CA VAL A 88 5.15 -10.36 4.04
C VAL A 88 6.14 -10.85 5.09
N GLY A 89 6.90 -11.90 4.74
CA GLY A 89 7.73 -12.67 5.64
C GLY A 89 7.17 -14.07 5.91
N GLU A 90 7.36 -14.60 7.11
CA GLU A 90 6.91 -15.93 7.52
C GLU A 90 5.42 -15.94 7.89
N ALA A 91 4.63 -16.70 7.15
CA ALA A 91 3.20 -16.82 7.40
C ALA A 91 2.90 -17.81 8.54
N GLY A 92 1.90 -17.47 9.35
CA GLY A 92 1.33 -18.35 10.35
C GLY A 92 0.36 -19.39 9.75
N ALA A 93 -0.16 -20.28 10.60
CA ALA A 93 -1.15 -21.28 10.18
C ALA A 93 -2.41 -20.60 9.59
N GLY A 94 -2.88 -21.09 8.44
CA GLY A 94 -4.05 -20.53 7.74
C GLY A 94 -3.80 -19.19 7.06
N GLN A 95 -2.57 -18.69 7.03
CA GLN A 95 -2.15 -17.48 6.35
C GLN A 95 -1.34 -17.82 5.09
N THR A 96 -1.28 -16.90 4.13
CA THR A 96 -0.53 -17.08 2.88
C THR A 96 0.71 -16.20 2.87
N ALA A 97 1.89 -16.80 2.71
CA ALA A 97 3.12 -16.02 2.57
C ALA A 97 3.14 -15.26 1.24
N HIS A 98 3.54 -13.98 1.28
CA HIS A 98 3.72 -13.16 0.07
C HIS A 98 4.64 -13.84 -0.96
N ALA A 99 5.74 -14.45 -0.50
CA ALA A 99 6.68 -15.15 -1.36
C ALA A 99 6.03 -16.28 -2.20
N ALA A 100 4.97 -16.91 -1.69
CA ALA A 100 4.23 -17.94 -2.44
C ALA A 100 3.47 -17.35 -3.64
N LEU A 101 3.14 -16.04 -3.62
CA LEU A 101 2.48 -15.36 -4.73
C LEU A 101 3.44 -15.04 -5.89
N LEU A 102 4.73 -14.99 -5.59
CA LEU A 102 5.78 -14.66 -6.57
C LEU A 102 6.36 -15.90 -7.27
N GLN A 103 5.89 -17.09 -6.89
CA GLN A 103 6.35 -18.34 -7.50
C GLN A 103 5.71 -18.54 -8.88
N GLY A 104 6.52 -18.96 -9.83
CA GLY A 104 6.13 -19.19 -11.21
C GLY A 104 6.45 -18.00 -12.13
N GLN A 105 6.52 -18.28 -13.43
CA GLN A 105 6.64 -17.25 -14.45
C GLN A 105 5.24 -16.79 -14.88
N PRO A 106 5.05 -15.49 -15.18
CA PRO A 106 3.86 -15.06 -15.87
C PRO A 106 3.78 -15.76 -17.22
N ASP A 107 2.72 -16.54 -17.43
CA ASP A 107 2.41 -17.08 -18.74
C ASP A 107 1.58 -16.07 -19.58
N ASP A 108 1.38 -16.36 -20.86
CA ASP A 108 0.62 -15.50 -21.77
C ASP A 108 -0.85 -15.36 -21.33
N GLU A 109 -1.40 -16.36 -20.64
CA GLU A 109 -2.75 -16.33 -20.09
C GLU A 109 -2.84 -15.35 -18.93
N VAL A 110 -1.94 -15.41 -17.95
CA VAL A 110 -1.87 -14.46 -16.83
C VAL A 110 -1.67 -13.04 -17.35
N THR A 111 -0.80 -12.85 -18.34
CA THR A 111 -0.58 -11.54 -18.96
C THR A 111 -1.84 -10.99 -19.62
N ARG A 112 -2.61 -11.85 -20.31
CA ARG A 112 -3.89 -11.45 -20.90
C ARG A 112 -4.95 -11.12 -19.86
N GLU A 113 -5.04 -11.92 -18.79
CA GLU A 113 -5.95 -11.67 -17.66
C GLU A 113 -5.65 -10.31 -17.00
N ILE A 114 -4.37 -10.00 -16.75
CA ILE A 114 -3.98 -8.72 -16.17
C ILE A 114 -4.35 -7.55 -17.09
N ARG A 115 -4.04 -7.66 -18.40
CA ARG A 115 -4.39 -6.61 -19.37
C ARG A 115 -5.90 -6.41 -19.50
N ALA A 116 -6.67 -7.49 -19.45
CA ALA A 116 -8.12 -7.41 -19.46
C ALA A 116 -8.67 -6.73 -18.21
N ALA A 117 -8.11 -7.05 -17.03
CA ALA A 117 -8.48 -6.41 -15.78
C ALA A 117 -8.13 -4.91 -15.79
N GLU A 118 -6.94 -4.53 -16.27
CA GLU A 118 -6.54 -3.12 -16.43
C GLU A 118 -7.47 -2.34 -17.34
N ALA A 119 -7.81 -2.93 -18.49
CA ALA A 119 -8.71 -2.29 -19.48
C ALA A 119 -10.15 -2.13 -18.95
N ALA A 120 -10.54 -2.90 -17.95
CA ALA A 120 -11.87 -2.84 -17.34
C ALA A 120 -11.95 -1.86 -16.16
N VAL A 121 -10.83 -1.28 -15.71
CA VAL A 121 -10.83 -0.30 -14.62
C VAL A 121 -11.44 1.01 -15.11
N ASP A 122 -12.51 1.46 -14.46
CA ASP A 122 -13.09 2.79 -14.71
C ASP A 122 -12.28 3.83 -13.91
N PRO A 123 -11.72 4.86 -14.56
CA PRO A 123 -11.01 5.95 -13.88
C PRO A 123 -11.82 6.70 -12.82
N ALA A 124 -13.13 6.72 -12.94
CA ALA A 124 -14.04 7.35 -11.97
C ALA A 124 -14.34 6.48 -10.75
N GLU A 125 -14.00 5.19 -10.79
CA GLU A 125 -14.16 4.29 -9.65
C GLU A 125 -13.12 4.53 -8.56
N VAL A 126 -13.42 4.04 -7.35
CA VAL A 126 -12.55 4.18 -6.19
C VAL A 126 -11.27 3.39 -6.36
N ALA A 127 -10.14 4.07 -6.36
CA ALA A 127 -8.80 3.48 -6.45
C ALA A 127 -8.23 3.08 -5.09
N THR A 128 -8.54 3.85 -4.04
CA THR A 128 -7.96 3.64 -2.70
C THR A 128 -8.83 4.28 -1.62
N MET A 129 -8.72 3.78 -0.40
CA MET A 129 -9.33 4.40 0.78
C MET A 129 -8.25 4.84 1.76
N LEU A 130 -8.21 6.14 2.03
CA LEU A 130 -7.40 6.75 3.07
C LEU A 130 -8.14 6.76 4.39
N LEU A 131 -7.41 7.01 5.48
CA LEU A 131 -7.97 7.15 6.81
C LEU A 131 -7.97 8.62 7.24
N SER A 132 -9.08 9.09 7.81
CA SER A 132 -9.12 10.41 8.41
C SER A 132 -8.28 10.48 9.68
N GLY A 133 -7.60 11.60 9.92
CA GLY A 133 -6.84 11.88 11.14
C GLY A 133 -7.71 12.25 12.35
N GLY A 134 -8.82 11.54 12.62
CA GLY A 134 -9.70 11.83 13.76
C GLY A 134 -9.04 11.49 15.10
N THR A 135 -9.06 12.45 16.04
CA THR A 135 -8.52 12.26 17.41
C THR A 135 -9.57 11.77 18.42
N THR A 136 -10.85 11.80 18.08
CA THR A 136 -11.97 11.57 19.02
C THR A 136 -12.85 10.37 18.71
N SER A 137 -12.67 9.73 17.54
CA SER A 137 -13.47 8.58 17.10
C SER A 137 -12.64 7.69 16.15
N LEU A 138 -13.17 6.50 15.85
CA LEU A 138 -12.56 5.63 14.83
C LEU A 138 -12.48 6.36 13.48
N SER A 139 -11.33 6.24 12.82
CA SER A 139 -11.05 6.91 11.54
C SER A 139 -12.11 6.58 10.49
N LYS A 140 -12.55 7.62 9.77
CA LYS A 140 -13.40 7.44 8.60
C LYS A 140 -12.58 6.96 7.41
N LEU A 141 -13.19 6.16 6.55
CA LEU A 141 -12.62 5.78 5.26
C LEU A 141 -12.92 6.87 4.24
N ILE A 142 -11.87 7.41 3.62
CA ILE A 142 -11.96 8.48 2.62
C ILE A 142 -11.65 7.88 1.25
N PRO A 143 -12.66 7.65 0.39
CA PRO A 143 -12.43 7.13 -0.94
C PRO A 143 -11.80 8.18 -1.85
N ARG A 144 -10.87 7.74 -2.71
CA ARG A 144 -10.26 8.53 -3.78
C ARG A 144 -10.37 7.74 -5.08
N THR A 145 -10.76 8.39 -6.17
CA THR A 145 -10.86 7.74 -7.49
C THR A 145 -9.51 7.62 -8.17
N HIS A 146 -9.42 6.81 -9.22
CA HIS A 146 -8.17 6.68 -10.00
C HIS A 146 -7.78 8.01 -10.63
N GLU A 147 -8.72 8.69 -11.32
CA GLU A 147 -8.45 9.97 -11.98
C GLU A 147 -8.08 11.09 -11.01
N ASP A 148 -8.79 11.20 -9.88
CA ASP A 148 -8.48 12.17 -8.82
C ASP A 148 -7.09 11.94 -8.26
N TYR A 149 -6.71 10.69 -8.03
CA TYR A 149 -5.45 10.36 -7.39
C TYR A 149 -4.26 10.56 -8.33
N VAL A 150 -4.43 10.26 -9.63
CA VAL A 150 -3.44 10.59 -10.67
C VAL A 150 -3.31 12.10 -10.84
N LEU A 151 -4.45 12.83 -10.88
CA LEU A 151 -4.44 14.29 -10.96
C LEU A 151 -3.71 14.91 -9.77
N ASN A 152 -4.01 14.45 -8.56
CA ASN A 152 -3.36 14.92 -7.33
C ASN A 152 -1.83 14.70 -7.39
N ALA A 153 -1.39 13.49 -7.70
CA ALA A 153 0.04 13.16 -7.80
C ALA A 153 0.75 14.03 -8.85
N ARG A 154 0.13 14.23 -10.02
CA ARG A 154 0.64 15.07 -11.10
C ARG A 154 0.77 16.54 -10.69
N LEU A 155 -0.29 17.12 -10.10
CA LEU A 155 -0.29 18.54 -9.71
C LEU A 155 0.68 18.80 -8.57
N CYS A 156 0.71 17.93 -7.56
CA CYS A 156 1.66 18.05 -6.45
C CYS A 156 3.11 17.87 -6.92
N GLY A 157 3.36 16.92 -7.82
CA GLY A 157 4.69 16.73 -8.43
C GLY A 157 5.16 17.97 -9.20
N ARG A 158 4.28 18.57 -10.02
CA ARG A 158 4.59 19.82 -10.72
C ARG A 158 4.88 20.98 -9.75
N ALA A 159 4.06 21.13 -8.71
CA ALA A 159 4.26 22.17 -7.70
C ALA A 159 5.57 21.96 -6.91
N GLY A 160 5.97 20.72 -6.67
CA GLY A 160 7.23 20.32 -6.02
C GLY A 160 8.44 20.32 -6.96
N GLY A 161 8.28 20.64 -8.24
CA GLY A 161 9.37 20.63 -9.21
C GLY A 161 9.89 19.22 -9.56
N PHE A 162 9.05 18.18 -9.43
CA PHE A 162 9.44 16.81 -9.75
C PHE A 162 9.66 16.63 -11.26
N ASP A 163 10.72 15.89 -11.59
CA ASP A 163 11.10 15.50 -12.95
C ASP A 163 11.72 14.09 -12.97
N ALA A 164 12.18 13.64 -14.12
CA ALA A 164 12.80 12.32 -14.28
C ALA A 164 14.15 12.15 -13.53
N GLN A 165 14.73 13.25 -13.02
CA GLN A 165 15.94 13.23 -12.20
C GLN A 165 15.64 13.20 -10.71
N THR A 166 14.36 13.29 -10.34
CA THR A 166 13.94 13.27 -8.95
C THR A 166 14.28 11.93 -8.29
N VAL A 167 14.99 12.02 -7.16
CA VAL A 167 15.23 10.91 -6.24
C VAL A 167 14.52 11.24 -4.92
N PHE A 168 13.36 10.60 -4.71
CA PHE A 168 12.45 10.88 -3.60
C PHE A 168 12.68 9.92 -2.45
N LEU A 169 13.15 10.40 -1.29
CA LEU A 169 13.35 9.60 -0.08
C LEU A 169 12.08 9.61 0.78
N VAL A 170 11.52 8.43 1.00
CA VAL A 170 10.35 8.20 1.84
C VAL A 170 10.79 7.86 3.26
N ILE A 171 10.48 8.72 4.22
CA ILE A 171 10.77 8.51 5.65
C ILE A 171 9.49 8.24 6.42
N LEU A 172 8.44 9.05 6.20
CA LEU A 172 7.15 8.89 6.86
C LEU A 172 6.34 7.73 6.24
N PRO A 173 5.30 7.21 6.93
CA PRO A 173 4.57 6.04 6.46
C PRO A 173 3.94 6.19 5.07
N LEU A 174 4.16 5.20 4.20
CA LEU A 174 3.54 5.10 2.88
C LEU A 174 2.01 4.97 2.93
N GLY A 175 1.46 4.43 3.99
CA GLY A 175 0.01 4.37 4.20
C GLY A 175 -0.65 5.74 4.44
N HIS A 176 0.14 6.82 4.51
CA HIS A 176 -0.35 8.18 4.62
C HIS A 176 -0.32 8.88 3.26
N ASN A 177 -1.37 9.68 2.96
CA ASN A 177 -1.54 10.35 1.68
C ASN A 177 -0.32 11.19 1.24
N TYR A 178 0.37 11.84 2.19
CA TYR A 178 1.50 12.70 1.91
C TYR A 178 2.62 11.95 1.17
N ASN A 179 3.06 10.82 1.70
CA ASN A 179 4.11 10.02 1.08
C ASN A 179 3.63 9.14 -0.08
N LEU A 180 2.32 8.93 -0.19
CA LEU A 180 1.78 8.13 -1.29
C LEU A 180 1.55 8.96 -2.55
N ALA A 181 0.86 10.12 -2.45
CA ALA A 181 0.38 10.86 -3.62
C ALA A 181 0.46 12.40 -3.53
N SER A 182 1.08 13.01 -2.48
CA SER A 182 1.06 14.48 -2.33
C SER A 182 2.46 15.12 -2.15
N PRO A 183 3.37 15.03 -3.13
CA PRO A 183 3.38 14.25 -4.36
C PRO A 183 3.63 12.76 -4.17
N GLY A 184 4.34 12.38 -3.09
CA GLY A 184 4.67 11.04 -2.69
C GLY A 184 5.31 10.17 -3.78
N ILE A 185 5.26 8.86 -3.58
CA ILE A 185 5.83 7.91 -4.53
C ILE A 185 5.11 7.93 -5.89
N LEU A 186 3.79 8.19 -5.90
CA LEU A 186 3.04 8.26 -7.16
C LEU A 186 3.45 9.46 -8.01
N GLY A 187 3.76 10.61 -7.38
CA GLY A 187 4.30 11.77 -8.08
C GLY A 187 5.68 11.50 -8.67
N ALA A 188 6.57 10.83 -7.91
CA ALA A 188 7.88 10.43 -8.41
C ALA A 188 7.77 9.44 -9.59
N PHE A 189 6.94 8.42 -9.46
CA PHE A 189 6.72 7.45 -10.56
C PHE A 189 6.08 8.09 -11.79
N TYR A 190 5.15 9.04 -11.60
CA TYR A 190 4.50 9.74 -12.71
C TYR A 190 5.48 10.46 -13.64
N VAL A 191 6.56 11.00 -13.10
CA VAL A 191 7.60 11.69 -13.87
C VAL A 191 8.78 10.80 -14.27
N GLY A 192 8.77 9.51 -13.90
CA GLY A 192 9.88 8.58 -14.15
C GLY A 192 11.05 8.74 -13.18
N GLY A 193 10.84 9.37 -12.03
CA GLY A 193 11.82 9.52 -10.96
C GLY A 193 12.08 8.22 -10.18
N THR A 194 13.03 8.28 -9.26
CA THR A 194 13.43 7.19 -8.38
C THR A 194 12.83 7.36 -6.99
N VAL A 195 12.41 6.26 -6.38
CA VAL A 195 11.93 6.23 -4.99
C VAL A 195 12.91 5.42 -4.14
N VAL A 196 13.36 6.02 -3.04
CA VAL A 196 14.18 5.39 -2.01
C VAL A 196 13.34 5.24 -0.75
N LEU A 197 13.28 4.04 -0.18
CA LEU A 197 12.52 3.76 1.04
C LEU A 197 13.47 3.70 2.24
N ALA A 198 13.33 4.61 3.19
CA ALA A 198 14.11 4.55 4.41
C ALA A 198 13.63 3.39 5.31
N PRO A 199 14.53 2.50 5.75
CA PRO A 199 14.16 1.37 6.61
C PRO A 199 13.83 1.82 8.05
N SER A 200 14.30 2.99 8.44
CA SER A 200 14.09 3.58 9.75
C SER A 200 14.04 5.10 9.70
N THR A 201 13.71 5.73 10.83
CA THR A 201 13.76 7.18 11.02
C THR A 201 15.07 7.63 11.71
N ASP A 202 16.06 6.74 11.78
CA ASP A 202 17.38 7.07 12.35
C ASP A 202 18.08 8.12 11.49
N THR A 203 18.53 9.20 12.12
CA THR A 203 19.10 10.36 11.42
C THR A 203 20.39 10.01 10.69
N ALA A 204 21.26 9.17 11.26
CA ALA A 204 22.51 8.79 10.61
C ALA A 204 22.24 7.95 9.36
N GLU A 205 21.26 7.04 9.43
CA GLU A 205 20.82 6.23 8.29
C GLU A 205 20.20 7.10 7.18
N ILE A 206 19.37 8.09 7.56
CA ILE A 206 18.77 9.05 6.61
C ILE A 206 19.87 9.84 5.88
N PHE A 207 20.86 10.40 6.60
CA PHE A 207 21.94 11.14 5.96
C PHE A 207 22.82 10.24 5.08
N ARG A 208 23.04 9.00 5.48
CA ARG A 208 23.75 8.02 4.65
C ARG A 208 23.02 7.78 3.33
N LEU A 209 21.71 7.56 3.39
CA LEU A 209 20.87 7.36 2.19
C LEU A 209 20.87 8.60 1.29
N VAL A 210 20.75 9.81 1.88
CA VAL A 210 20.79 11.07 1.11
C VAL A 210 22.06 11.18 0.27
N GLN A 211 23.22 10.85 0.85
CA GLN A 211 24.50 10.90 0.13
C GLN A 211 24.65 9.76 -0.89
N GLN A 212 24.33 8.54 -0.47
CA GLN A 212 24.55 7.35 -1.28
C GLN A 212 23.64 7.35 -2.52
N GLU A 213 22.36 7.65 -2.34
CA GLU A 213 21.34 7.60 -3.38
C GLU A 213 21.18 8.96 -4.11
N ARG A 214 21.95 9.98 -3.71
CA ARG A 214 21.86 11.35 -4.27
C ARG A 214 20.45 11.90 -4.22
N VAL A 215 19.81 11.76 -3.06
CA VAL A 215 18.43 12.18 -2.83
C VAL A 215 18.25 13.66 -3.16
N THR A 216 17.23 13.98 -3.93
CA THR A 216 16.89 15.37 -4.30
C THR A 216 15.69 15.91 -3.53
N VAL A 217 14.81 15.02 -3.06
CA VAL A 217 13.60 15.38 -2.29
C VAL A 217 13.41 14.40 -1.12
N ILE A 218 13.02 14.95 0.02
CA ILE A 218 12.73 14.21 1.27
C ILE A 218 11.31 14.53 1.72
N ALA A 219 10.59 13.51 2.22
CA ALA A 219 9.29 13.69 2.87
C ALA A 219 9.06 12.72 4.04
#